data_fed88ab919f338ddd12ab0aec38a54e1
#
_entry.id   fed88ab919f338ddd12ab0aec38a54e1
#
_cell.length_a   1.000
_cell.length_b   1.000
_cell.length_c   1.000
_cell.angle_alpha   90.00
_cell.angle_beta   90.00
_cell.angle_gamma   90.00
#
_symmetry.space_group_name_H-M   'P 1'
#
loop_
_entity.id
_entity.type
_entity.pdbx_description
1 polymer ?
#
loop_
_entity_poly.entity_id
_entity_poly.type
_entity_poly.pdbx_seq_one_letter_code
_entity_poly.pdbx_strand_id
1 'polypeptide(L)'
;GNDAGEGSKAPMNSQVCGQCHNEYYFAPETKATTNPYTGLEGMTAEAILAYYDEMGFKDWEHTETGAPMLKAQHPEFETIYGGAQSSMAKQGYTCADCHMAPAKAEDGTEYSSHNLVNPTEDPAIMEKCEGCHADLPGQIVQWQKETTDREHELAAKLDAYIKTLRS
;
A
#
# COMPACT_ATOMS: atom_id res chain seq x y z
N GLY A 1 -14.15 -14.15 -1.79
CA GLY A 1 -14.51 -12.91 -2.48
C GLY A 1 -15.98 -12.62 -2.24
N ASN A 2 -16.32 -11.38 -2.00
CA ASN A 2 -17.72 -10.96 -1.93
C ASN A 2 -18.33 -11.06 -3.34
N ASP A 3 -19.59 -11.43 -3.42
CA ASP A 3 -20.32 -11.33 -4.69
C ASP A 3 -20.29 -9.88 -5.19
N ALA A 4 -20.21 -9.70 -6.49
CA ALA A 4 -20.05 -8.39 -7.14
C ALA A 4 -21.11 -7.34 -6.78
N GLY A 5 -22.17 -7.71 -6.07
CA GLY A 5 -23.23 -6.82 -5.60
C GLY A 5 -23.17 -6.44 -4.12
N GLU A 6 -22.24 -7.01 -3.34
CA GLU A 6 -22.21 -6.85 -1.87
C GLU A 6 -21.06 -5.98 -1.34
N GLY A 7 -20.05 -5.70 -2.16
CA GLY A 7 -18.92 -4.86 -1.79
C GLY A 7 -19.20 -3.36 -1.91
N SER A 8 -18.51 -2.54 -1.15
CA SER A 8 -18.53 -1.10 -1.40
C SER A 8 -17.88 -0.77 -2.75
N LYS A 9 -18.40 0.24 -3.44
CA LYS A 9 -18.01 0.56 -4.83
C LYS A 9 -16.51 0.82 -4.98
N ALA A 10 -15.89 1.56 -4.07
CA ALA A 10 -14.49 1.94 -4.19
C ALA A 10 -13.52 0.76 -4.12
N PRO A 11 -13.54 -0.13 -3.08
CA PRO A 11 -12.68 -1.30 -3.09
C PRO A 11 -12.99 -2.27 -4.24
N MET A 12 -14.25 -2.40 -4.65
CA MET A 12 -14.61 -3.24 -5.79
C MET A 12 -13.98 -2.75 -7.09
N ASN A 13 -14.02 -1.45 -7.35
CA ASN A 13 -13.41 -0.86 -8.55
C ASN A 13 -11.87 -0.93 -8.53
N SER A 14 -11.27 -1.03 -7.35
CA SER A 14 -9.82 -1.10 -7.18
C SER A 14 -9.28 -2.54 -7.14
N GLN A 15 -10.13 -3.56 -7.14
CA GLN A 15 -9.71 -4.97 -7.02
C GLN A 15 -8.77 -5.44 -8.14
N VAL A 16 -8.89 -4.88 -9.34
CA VAL A 16 -7.98 -5.20 -10.45
C VAL A 16 -6.55 -4.82 -10.09
N CYS A 17 -6.37 -3.64 -9.50
CA CYS A 17 -5.07 -3.17 -9.02
C CYS A 17 -4.60 -4.00 -7.81
N GLY A 18 -5.52 -4.28 -6.89
CA GLY A 18 -5.29 -5.08 -5.68
C GLY A 18 -4.92 -6.55 -5.96
N GLN A 19 -5.00 -7.04 -7.19
CA GLN A 19 -4.47 -8.37 -7.54
C GLN A 19 -2.95 -8.43 -7.53
N CYS A 20 -2.29 -7.29 -7.70
CA CYS A 20 -0.83 -7.17 -7.67
C CYS A 20 -0.36 -6.22 -6.55
N HIS A 21 -1.13 -5.15 -6.29
CA HIS A 21 -0.84 -4.15 -5.26
C HIS A 21 -1.46 -4.51 -3.91
N ASN A 22 -1.13 -5.71 -3.42
CA ASN A 22 -1.51 -6.23 -2.12
C ASN A 22 -0.36 -7.08 -1.55
N GLU A 23 -0.39 -7.32 -0.25
CA GLU A 23 0.59 -8.16 0.40
C GLU A 23 0.34 -9.64 0.11
N TYR A 24 1.35 -10.33 -0.42
CA TYR A 24 1.34 -11.77 -0.62
C TYR A 24 2.76 -12.33 -0.71
N TYR A 25 2.89 -13.62 -0.42
CA TYR A 25 4.07 -14.42 -0.70
C TYR A 25 3.69 -15.77 -1.31
N PHE A 26 4.69 -16.52 -1.68
CA PHE A 26 4.53 -17.91 -2.10
C PHE A 26 4.94 -18.84 -0.97
N ALA A 27 4.08 -19.77 -0.60
CA ALA A 27 4.42 -20.81 0.38
C ALA A 27 5.71 -21.53 -0.05
N PRO A 28 6.70 -21.72 0.84
CA PRO A 28 8.02 -22.20 0.46
C PRO A 28 8.02 -23.57 -0.25
N GLU A 29 7.15 -24.47 0.21
CA GLU A 29 7.10 -25.85 -0.30
C GLU A 29 6.19 -25.98 -1.53
N THR A 30 4.98 -25.48 -1.44
CA THR A 30 3.94 -25.69 -2.46
C THR A 30 3.95 -24.64 -3.57
N LYS A 31 4.60 -23.51 -3.34
CA LYS A 31 4.54 -22.32 -4.19
C LYS A 31 3.12 -21.74 -4.36
N ALA A 32 2.19 -22.15 -3.52
CA ALA A 32 0.87 -21.54 -3.48
C ALA A 32 0.97 -20.12 -2.94
N THR A 33 0.19 -19.22 -3.51
CA THR A 33 0.12 -17.83 -3.03
C THR A 33 -0.45 -17.80 -1.62
N THR A 34 0.23 -17.13 -0.71
CA THR A 34 -0.29 -16.84 0.62
C THR A 34 -1.28 -15.70 0.56
N ASN A 35 -2.25 -15.70 1.46
CA ASN A 35 -3.18 -14.58 1.60
C ASN A 35 -3.36 -14.31 3.11
N PRO A 36 -2.67 -13.30 3.66
CA PRO A 36 -2.57 -13.11 5.10
C PRO A 36 -3.83 -12.55 5.77
N TYR A 37 -4.92 -12.39 5.05
CA TYR A 37 -6.14 -11.83 5.60
C TYR A 37 -7.40 -12.37 4.93
N THR A 38 -8.52 -12.27 5.64
CA THR A 38 -9.86 -12.55 5.13
C THR A 38 -10.73 -11.31 5.29
N GLY A 39 -11.06 -10.66 4.17
CA GLY A 39 -11.86 -9.44 4.16
C GLY A 39 -11.09 -8.18 4.59
N LEU A 40 -11.69 -7.03 4.36
CA LEU A 40 -11.05 -5.72 4.52
C LEU A 40 -10.68 -5.39 5.98
N GLU A 41 -11.49 -5.79 6.94
CA GLU A 41 -11.25 -5.50 8.36
C GLU A 41 -10.00 -6.21 8.91
N GLY A 42 -9.63 -7.36 8.33
CA GLY A 42 -8.43 -8.11 8.68
C GLY A 42 -7.14 -7.62 8.00
N MET A 43 -7.23 -6.65 7.10
CA MET A 43 -6.08 -6.11 6.38
C MET A 43 -5.31 -5.09 7.22
N THR A 44 -4.65 -5.56 8.28
CA THR A 44 -3.80 -4.72 9.15
C THR A 44 -2.38 -5.27 9.21
N ALA A 45 -1.41 -4.42 9.54
CA ALA A 45 -0.02 -4.85 9.66
C ALA A 45 0.14 -5.97 10.71
N GLU A 46 -0.59 -5.86 11.82
CA GLU A 46 -0.58 -6.85 12.89
C GLU A 46 -1.15 -8.20 12.43
N ALA A 47 -2.24 -8.19 11.66
CA ALA A 47 -2.85 -9.42 11.15
C ALA A 47 -1.93 -10.10 10.12
N ILE A 48 -1.28 -9.33 9.25
CA ILE A 48 -0.30 -9.83 8.28
C ILE A 48 0.88 -10.47 9.00
N LEU A 49 1.45 -9.80 10.00
CA LEU A 49 2.56 -10.32 10.78
C LEU A 49 2.17 -11.60 11.53
N ALA A 50 1.02 -11.60 12.22
CA ALA A 50 0.53 -12.77 12.95
C ALA A 50 0.33 -13.99 12.02
N TYR A 51 -0.18 -13.78 10.82
CA TYR A 51 -0.34 -14.84 9.83
C TYR A 51 1.00 -15.48 9.44
N TYR A 52 2.02 -14.66 9.16
CA TYR A 52 3.34 -15.18 8.80
C TYR A 52 4.08 -15.78 9.97
N ASP A 53 3.89 -15.28 11.19
CA ASP A 53 4.43 -15.87 12.41
C ASP A 53 3.81 -17.26 12.68
N GLU A 54 2.49 -17.41 12.51
CA GLU A 54 1.80 -18.71 12.66
C GLU A 54 2.31 -19.75 11.64
N MET A 55 2.60 -19.33 10.43
CA MET A 55 3.19 -20.19 9.40
C MET A 55 4.66 -20.51 9.64
N GLY A 56 5.34 -19.80 10.54
CA GLY A 56 6.80 -19.82 10.66
C GLY A 56 7.50 -19.32 9.40
N PHE A 57 6.82 -18.47 8.63
CA PHE A 57 7.37 -17.94 7.38
C PHE A 57 8.37 -16.84 7.64
N LYS A 58 9.49 -16.90 6.95
CA LYS A 58 10.48 -15.82 6.87
C LYS A 58 11.01 -15.73 5.45
N ASP A 59 11.31 -14.54 5.01
CA ASP A 59 11.93 -14.30 3.71
C ASP A 59 13.45 -14.54 3.80
N TRP A 60 14.07 -14.02 4.87
CA TRP A 60 15.48 -14.27 5.22
C TRP A 60 15.71 -14.15 6.73
N GLU A 61 16.92 -14.36 7.16
CA GLU A 61 17.36 -14.10 8.53
C GLU A 61 18.29 -12.91 8.59
N HIS A 62 18.10 -12.06 9.59
CA HIS A 62 19.02 -10.97 9.85
C HIS A 62 20.42 -11.54 10.19
N THR A 63 21.43 -11.14 9.42
CA THR A 63 22.76 -11.76 9.42
C THR A 63 23.44 -11.78 10.79
N GLU A 64 23.18 -10.78 11.62
CA GLU A 64 23.87 -10.63 12.90
C GLU A 64 23.09 -11.22 14.09
N THR A 65 21.77 -11.25 14.02
CA THR A 65 20.92 -11.62 15.15
C THR A 65 20.19 -12.95 14.94
N GLY A 66 20.13 -13.45 13.69
CA GLY A 66 19.30 -14.61 13.33
C GLY A 66 17.80 -14.33 13.39
N ALA A 67 17.37 -13.09 13.59
CA ALA A 67 15.97 -12.75 13.65
C ALA A 67 15.28 -13.03 12.30
N PRO A 68 14.04 -13.60 12.30
CA PRO A 68 13.29 -13.79 11.09
C PRO A 68 12.92 -12.43 10.49
N MET A 69 13.16 -12.29 9.19
CA MET A 69 12.89 -11.06 8.45
C MET A 69 11.83 -11.30 7.39
N LEU A 70 10.94 -10.36 7.26
CA LEU A 70 9.88 -10.32 6.27
C LEU A 70 9.86 -8.95 5.60
N LYS A 71 9.72 -8.94 4.28
CA LYS A 71 9.56 -7.71 3.52
C LYS A 71 8.10 -7.60 3.06
N ALA A 72 7.43 -6.52 3.43
CA ALA A 72 6.17 -6.17 2.80
C ALA A 72 6.39 -5.88 1.31
N GLN A 73 5.58 -6.50 0.44
CA GLN A 73 5.74 -6.39 -1.01
C GLN A 73 5.07 -5.11 -1.54
N HIS A 74 3.75 -5.14 -1.66
CA HIS A 74 2.94 -4.10 -2.29
C HIS A 74 1.64 -3.87 -1.48
N PRO A 75 1.71 -3.43 -0.21
CA PRO A 75 0.55 -3.34 0.68
C PRO A 75 -0.32 -2.09 0.43
N GLU A 76 -0.38 -1.60 -0.81
CA GLU A 76 -1.12 -0.39 -1.15
C GLU A 76 -2.62 -0.59 -0.98
N PHE A 77 -3.17 -1.72 -1.40
CA PHE A 77 -4.59 -1.99 -1.28
C PHE A 77 -5.02 -2.05 0.19
N GLU A 78 -4.26 -2.74 1.04
CA GLU A 78 -4.48 -2.85 2.47
C GLU A 78 -4.34 -1.49 3.17
N THR A 79 -3.37 -0.71 2.76
CA THR A 79 -3.13 0.63 3.32
C THR A 79 -4.31 1.58 3.06
N ILE A 80 -4.95 1.45 1.89
CA ILE A 80 -6.07 2.32 1.50
C ILE A 80 -7.39 1.80 2.07
N TYR A 81 -7.68 0.51 1.90
CA TYR A 81 -9.01 -0.07 2.15
C TYR A 81 -9.09 -0.93 3.40
N GLY A 82 -7.97 -1.38 3.96
CA GLY A 82 -7.94 -2.26 5.11
C GLY A 82 -8.07 -1.54 6.45
N GLY A 83 -8.42 -2.30 7.49
CA GLY A 83 -8.46 -1.80 8.86
C GLY A 83 -9.30 -0.55 9.04
N ALA A 84 -8.68 0.53 9.52
CA ALA A 84 -9.34 1.80 9.76
C ALA A 84 -9.73 2.58 8.49
N GLN A 85 -9.40 2.09 7.34
CA GLN A 85 -9.53 2.74 6.03
C GLN A 85 -8.99 4.18 5.98
N SER A 86 -8.32 4.54 4.91
CA SER A 86 -7.89 5.91 4.68
C SER A 86 -9.08 6.88 4.51
N SER A 87 -8.83 8.16 4.73
CA SER A 87 -9.84 9.20 4.47
C SER A 87 -10.30 9.20 3.01
N MET A 88 -9.43 8.86 2.07
CA MET A 88 -9.73 8.77 0.65
C MET A 88 -10.70 7.61 0.36
N ALA A 89 -10.44 6.42 0.92
CA ALA A 89 -11.34 5.28 0.80
C ALA A 89 -12.74 5.58 1.38
N LYS A 90 -12.80 6.25 2.52
CA LYS A 90 -14.08 6.67 3.15
C LYS A 90 -14.88 7.63 2.28
N GLN A 91 -14.23 8.44 1.45
CA GLN A 91 -14.86 9.34 0.49
C GLN A 91 -15.18 8.66 -0.84
N GLY A 92 -14.82 7.37 -1.01
CA GLY A 92 -15.15 6.59 -2.19
C GLY A 92 -14.15 6.72 -3.33
N TYR A 93 -12.97 7.27 -3.09
CA TYR A 93 -11.90 7.33 -4.10
C TYR A 93 -11.35 5.92 -4.40
N THR A 94 -10.95 5.74 -5.65
CA THR A 94 -10.37 4.50 -6.18
C THR A 94 -8.93 4.71 -6.63
N CYS A 95 -8.21 3.63 -6.89
CA CYS A 95 -6.86 3.72 -7.45
C CYS A 95 -6.85 4.51 -8.77
N ALA A 96 -7.89 4.33 -9.59
CA ALA A 96 -8.03 5.01 -10.88
C ALA A 96 -8.19 6.52 -10.74
N ASP A 97 -8.82 7.01 -9.68
CA ASP A 97 -9.03 8.46 -9.49
C ASP A 97 -7.71 9.22 -9.32
N CYS A 98 -6.68 8.54 -8.80
CA CYS A 98 -5.34 9.11 -8.58
C CYS A 98 -4.34 8.72 -9.67
N HIS A 99 -4.45 7.51 -10.26
CA HIS A 99 -3.42 6.98 -11.17
C HIS A 99 -3.85 6.96 -12.64
N MET A 100 -5.12 7.23 -12.96
CA MET A 100 -5.63 7.25 -14.33
C MET A 100 -6.13 8.66 -14.68
N ALA A 101 -5.25 9.46 -15.26
CA ALA A 101 -5.56 10.82 -15.64
C ALA A 101 -6.73 10.88 -16.63
N PRO A 102 -7.60 11.92 -16.55
CA PRO A 102 -8.60 12.18 -17.59
C PRO A 102 -7.90 12.53 -18.90
N ALA A 103 -8.35 11.93 -20.00
CA ALA A 103 -7.81 12.15 -21.31
C ALA A 103 -8.95 12.24 -22.35
N LYS A 104 -8.61 12.75 -23.55
CA LYS A 104 -9.53 12.84 -24.69
C LYS A 104 -8.90 12.20 -25.91
N ALA A 105 -9.69 11.41 -26.62
CA ALA A 105 -9.35 10.88 -27.92
C ALA A 105 -9.44 11.98 -29.01
N GLU A 106 -8.94 11.70 -30.22
CA GLU A 106 -8.97 12.63 -31.33
C GLU A 106 -10.42 13.06 -31.75
N ASP A 107 -11.38 12.17 -31.53
CA ASP A 107 -12.80 12.42 -31.78
C ASP A 107 -13.50 13.19 -30.65
N GLY A 108 -12.75 13.58 -29.60
CA GLY A 108 -13.27 14.28 -28.43
C GLY A 108 -13.86 13.38 -27.35
N THR A 109 -13.87 12.06 -27.51
CA THR A 109 -14.35 11.12 -26.50
C THR A 109 -13.48 11.18 -25.25
N GLU A 110 -14.10 11.38 -24.09
CA GLU A 110 -13.42 11.40 -22.82
C GLU A 110 -13.20 9.99 -22.29
N TYR A 111 -12.00 9.70 -21.77
CA TYR A 111 -11.65 8.42 -21.16
C TYR A 111 -10.63 8.58 -20.05
N SER A 112 -10.47 7.57 -19.21
CA SER A 112 -9.39 7.49 -18.22
C SER A 112 -8.15 6.87 -18.85
N SER A 113 -7.04 7.59 -18.84
CA SER A 113 -5.76 7.10 -19.39
C SER A 113 -5.27 5.88 -18.60
N HIS A 114 -4.81 4.85 -19.30
CA HIS A 114 -4.19 3.67 -18.69
C HIS A 114 -2.67 3.77 -18.55
N ASN A 115 -2.12 4.97 -18.67
CA ASN A 115 -0.68 5.18 -18.54
C ASN A 115 -0.16 5.03 -17.10
N LEU A 116 -1.07 5.00 -16.10
CA LEU A 116 -0.75 4.79 -14.68
C LEU A 116 0.37 5.73 -14.20
N VAL A 117 0.12 7.02 -14.35
CA VAL A 117 1.09 8.08 -14.05
C VAL A 117 1.33 8.23 -12.53
N ASN A 118 2.47 8.83 -12.19
CA ASN A 118 2.67 9.38 -10.86
C ASN A 118 1.70 10.56 -10.67
N PRO A 119 0.77 10.52 -9.70
CA PRO A 119 -0.25 11.56 -9.54
C PRO A 119 0.32 12.96 -9.39
N THR A 120 1.50 13.10 -8.78
CA THR A 120 2.14 14.41 -8.54
C THR A 120 2.75 15.04 -9.80
N GLU A 121 2.90 14.26 -10.86
CA GLU A 121 3.46 14.70 -12.14
C GLU A 121 2.38 15.02 -13.18
N ASP A 122 1.11 14.72 -12.88
CA ASP A 122 0.00 14.95 -13.80
C ASP A 122 -0.86 16.14 -13.34
N PRO A 123 -0.83 17.27 -14.09
CA PRO A 123 -1.57 18.47 -13.72
C PRO A 123 -3.09 18.26 -13.62
N ALA A 124 -3.66 17.38 -14.44
CA ALA A 124 -5.11 17.13 -14.44
C ALA A 124 -5.56 16.33 -13.22
N ILE A 125 -4.68 15.50 -12.66
CA ILE A 125 -4.91 14.81 -11.39
C ILE A 125 -4.73 15.81 -10.24
N MET A 126 -3.66 16.59 -10.26
CA MET A 126 -3.38 17.56 -9.20
C MET A 126 -4.49 18.62 -9.06
N GLU A 127 -5.05 19.10 -10.17
CA GLU A 127 -6.19 20.01 -10.16
C GLU A 127 -7.40 19.46 -9.38
N LYS A 128 -7.68 18.16 -9.51
CA LYS A 128 -8.74 17.52 -8.72
C LYS A 128 -8.45 17.51 -7.21
N CYS A 129 -7.19 17.42 -6.84
CA CYS A 129 -6.76 17.38 -5.45
C CYS A 129 -6.80 18.77 -4.78
N GLU A 130 -6.55 19.82 -5.54
CA GLU A 130 -6.53 21.21 -5.06
C GLU A 130 -7.88 21.68 -4.51
N GLY A 131 -8.97 21.04 -4.89
CA GLY A 131 -10.29 21.28 -4.32
C GLY A 131 -10.39 21.03 -2.81
N CYS A 132 -9.51 20.20 -2.25
CA CYS A 132 -9.44 19.86 -0.83
C CYS A 132 -8.08 20.20 -0.19
N HIS A 133 -7.01 20.22 -0.99
CA HIS A 133 -5.62 20.42 -0.55
C HIS A 133 -5.05 21.71 -1.15
N ALA A 134 -4.88 22.75 -0.35
CA ALA A 134 -4.39 24.05 -0.82
C ALA A 134 -2.93 24.03 -1.33
N ASP A 135 -2.11 23.10 -0.81
CA ASP A 135 -0.70 22.91 -1.22
C ASP A 135 -0.34 21.41 -1.10
N LEU A 136 -0.95 20.59 -1.95
CA LEU A 136 -0.66 19.15 -1.92
C LEU A 136 0.79 18.82 -2.26
N PRO A 137 1.45 19.44 -3.25
CA PRO A 137 2.86 19.16 -3.51
C PRO A 137 3.75 19.40 -2.30
N GLY A 138 3.60 20.51 -1.61
CA GLY A 138 4.35 20.80 -0.39
C GLY A 138 4.05 19.82 0.74
N GLN A 139 2.78 19.47 0.93
CA GLN A 139 2.38 18.47 1.91
C GLN A 139 2.98 17.10 1.63
N ILE A 140 2.99 16.64 0.38
CA ILE A 140 3.60 15.35 0.00
C ILE A 140 5.09 15.34 0.33
N VAL A 141 5.82 16.37 -0.04
CA VAL A 141 7.26 16.49 0.28
C VAL A 141 7.49 16.43 1.79
N GLN A 142 6.64 17.12 2.56
CA GLN A 142 6.71 17.08 4.02
C GLN A 142 6.46 15.68 4.58
N TRP A 143 5.39 15.01 4.15
CA TRP A 143 5.06 13.65 4.62
C TRP A 143 6.13 12.62 4.27
N GLN A 144 6.67 12.69 3.06
CA GLN A 144 7.79 11.84 2.64
C GLN A 144 9.01 12.06 3.53
N LYS A 145 9.35 13.33 3.76
CA LYS A 145 10.48 13.67 4.66
C LYS A 145 10.25 13.17 6.08
N GLU A 146 9.09 13.42 6.67
CA GLU A 146 8.76 12.97 8.03
C GLU A 146 8.82 11.46 8.17
N THR A 147 8.35 10.72 7.15
CA THR A 147 8.40 9.26 7.14
C THR A 147 9.83 8.76 7.07
N THR A 148 10.64 9.31 6.16
CA THR A 148 12.05 8.96 6.01
C THR A 148 12.87 9.30 7.27
N ASP A 149 12.62 10.46 7.88
CA ASP A 149 13.30 10.86 9.13
C ASP A 149 13.00 9.85 10.26
N ARG A 150 11.75 9.43 10.40
CA ARG A 150 11.35 8.42 11.42
C ARG A 150 11.95 7.05 11.13
N GLU A 151 12.03 6.65 9.87
CA GLU A 151 12.67 5.40 9.45
C GLU A 151 14.15 5.40 9.82
N HIS A 152 14.87 6.47 9.49
CA HIS A 152 16.29 6.62 9.84
C HIS A 152 16.51 6.64 11.36
N GLU A 153 15.64 7.32 12.11
CA GLU A 153 15.72 7.33 13.58
C GLU A 153 15.52 5.92 14.16
N LEU A 154 14.55 5.18 13.65
CA LEU A 154 14.29 3.79 14.09
C LEU A 154 15.46 2.86 13.73
N ALA A 155 15.99 2.97 12.52
CA ALA A 155 17.17 2.21 12.09
C ALA A 155 18.38 2.48 13.00
N ALA A 156 18.63 3.75 13.32
CA ALA A 156 19.72 4.12 14.23
C ALA A 156 19.54 3.55 15.67
N LYS A 157 18.31 3.54 16.17
CA LYS A 157 17.99 2.91 17.47
C LYS A 157 18.21 1.40 17.43
N LEU A 158 17.79 0.74 16.36
CA LEU A 158 18.00 -0.69 16.16
C LEU A 158 19.47 -1.04 16.11
N ASP A 159 20.27 -0.31 15.32
CA ASP A 159 21.72 -0.49 15.23
C ASP A 159 22.41 -0.33 16.58
N ALA A 160 22.03 0.68 17.35
CA ALA A 160 22.57 0.89 18.69
C ALA A 160 22.23 -0.26 19.64
N TYR A 161 21.00 -0.78 19.55
CA TYR A 161 20.56 -1.91 20.36
C TYR A 161 21.31 -3.20 20.01
N ILE A 162 21.45 -3.51 18.71
CA ILE A 162 22.22 -4.67 18.24
C ILE A 162 23.67 -4.61 18.74
N LYS A 163 24.30 -3.44 18.70
CA LYS A 163 25.67 -3.26 19.23
C LYS A 163 25.75 -3.53 20.74
N THR A 164 24.73 -3.16 21.49
CA THR A 164 24.68 -3.41 22.94
C THR A 164 24.55 -4.91 23.27
N LEU A 165 23.83 -5.68 22.45
CA LEU A 165 23.68 -7.11 22.63
C LEU A 165 24.96 -7.91 22.30
N ARG A 166 25.88 -7.31 21.57
CA ARG A 166 27.15 -7.94 21.13
C ARG A 166 28.33 -7.62 22.05
N SER A 167 28.15 -6.72 22.99
CA SER A 167 29.17 -6.33 24.00
C SER A 167 29.05 -7.20 25.25
#